data_cd55ada701d8fc7d597d1affb9920017
#
_entry.id   cd55ada701d8fc7d597d1affb9920017
#
_cell.length_a   1.000
_cell.length_b   1.000
_cell.length_c   1.000
_cell.angle_alpha   90.00
_cell.angle_beta   90.00
_cell.angle_gamma   90.00
#
_symmetry.space_group_name_H-M   'P 1'
#
loop_
_entity.id
_entity.type
_entity.pdbx_description
1 polymer ?
#
loop_
_entity_poly.entity_id
_entity_poly.type
_entity_poly.pdbx_seq_one_letter_code
_entity_poly.pdbx_strand_id
1 'polypeptide(L)'
;MVYLSYLIDNYDRLPPYAIFTHGHRKAWHQPIDIETMINSLRLEAFDQAGYVSLRCSWQPSCPAELRPITHDAIVWGQGEHVKETEIAIAEAWPHLFPGSDLPHTIASPCCAQFAVTRRTMMRRSRLDYIRMRDWLLNTKLHDEVSGRVMEKLWAYIMTNESVQ
;
A
#
# COMPACT_ATOMS: atom_id res chain seq x y z
N MET A 1 9.39 -0.96 4.58
CA MET A 1 10.37 -1.95 5.09
C MET A 1 9.79 -2.86 6.18
N VAL A 2 9.36 -2.32 7.34
CA VAL A 2 8.91 -3.10 8.50
C VAL A 2 7.80 -4.10 8.17
N TYR A 3 6.77 -3.69 7.41
CA TYR A 3 5.65 -4.56 7.02
C TYR A 3 6.10 -5.77 6.20
N LEU A 4 7.00 -5.56 5.21
CA LEU A 4 7.54 -6.66 4.41
C LEU A 4 8.35 -7.63 5.27
N SER A 5 9.21 -7.12 6.16
CA SER A 5 9.97 -7.97 7.07
C SER A 5 9.06 -8.79 7.98
N TYR A 6 8.02 -8.18 8.56
CA TYR A 6 7.04 -8.91 9.35
C TYR A 6 6.37 -10.05 8.56
N LEU A 7 5.92 -9.77 7.34
CA LEU A 7 5.27 -10.77 6.48
C LEU A 7 6.22 -11.92 6.12
N ILE A 8 7.47 -11.62 5.81
CA ILE A 8 8.49 -12.61 5.47
C ILE A 8 8.85 -13.49 6.67
N ASP A 9 9.13 -12.86 7.82
CA ASP A 9 9.63 -13.55 9.00
C ASP A 9 8.55 -14.40 9.68
N ASN A 10 7.28 -14.04 9.51
CA ASN A 10 6.15 -14.75 10.10
C ASN A 10 5.29 -15.50 9.09
N TYR A 11 5.75 -15.68 7.84
CA TYR A 11 4.91 -16.21 6.75
C TYR A 11 4.20 -17.52 7.09
N ASP A 12 4.88 -18.44 7.71
CA ASP A 12 4.34 -19.76 8.05
C ASP A 12 3.41 -19.75 9.29
N ARG A 13 3.40 -18.64 10.04
CA ARG A 13 2.64 -18.46 11.29
C ARG A 13 1.88 -17.13 11.36
N LEU A 14 1.50 -16.60 10.19
CA LEU A 14 0.69 -15.38 10.11
C LEU A 14 -0.60 -15.54 10.94
N PRO A 15 -0.99 -14.50 11.71
CA PRO A 15 -2.22 -14.52 12.48
C PRO A 15 -3.46 -14.51 11.55
N PRO A 16 -4.66 -14.88 12.03
CA PRO A 16 -5.90 -14.79 11.25
C PRO A 16 -6.14 -13.38 10.68
N TYR A 17 -5.80 -12.35 11.45
CA TYR A 17 -5.91 -10.94 11.11
C TYR A 17 -4.64 -10.19 11.50
N ALA A 18 -4.26 -9.21 10.70
CA ALA A 18 -3.19 -8.28 11.00
C ALA A 18 -3.64 -6.85 10.70
N ILE A 19 -3.17 -5.91 11.50
CA ILE A 19 -3.38 -4.48 11.30
C ILE A 19 -2.02 -3.82 11.18
N PHE A 20 -1.79 -3.17 10.06
CA PHE A 20 -0.59 -2.41 9.78
C PHE A 20 -0.86 -0.93 9.95
N THR A 21 -0.13 -0.27 10.83
CA THR A 21 -0.34 1.13 11.18
C THR A 21 0.97 1.87 11.38
N HIS A 22 0.90 3.19 11.33
CA HIS A 22 2.00 4.04 11.78
C HIS A 22 2.22 3.91 13.29
N GLY A 23 3.45 4.16 13.74
CA GLY A 23 3.80 4.14 15.16
C GLY A 23 3.28 5.35 15.98
N HIS A 24 2.46 6.21 15.39
CA HIS A 24 1.90 7.40 16.03
C HIS A 24 0.42 7.21 16.33
N ARG A 25 -0.01 7.54 17.54
CA ARG A 25 -1.44 7.53 17.89
C ARG A 25 -2.23 8.55 17.06
N LYS A 26 -1.64 9.73 16.80
CA LYS A 26 -2.20 10.80 15.97
C LYS A 26 -1.17 11.32 15.00
N ALA A 27 -1.58 11.65 13.80
CA ALA A 27 -0.76 12.30 12.79
C ALA A 27 -1.57 13.41 12.10
N TRP A 28 -0.90 14.41 11.54
CA TRP A 28 -1.55 15.57 10.91
C TRP A 28 -2.49 15.18 9.75
N HIS A 29 -2.17 14.08 9.07
CA HIS A 29 -2.95 13.54 7.94
C HIS A 29 -4.02 12.52 8.38
N GLN A 30 -4.19 12.28 9.68
CA GLN A 30 -5.07 11.27 10.23
C GLN A 30 -6.25 11.95 10.92
N PRO A 31 -7.48 11.86 10.36
CA PRO A 31 -8.64 12.61 10.86
C PRO A 31 -9.08 12.17 12.26
N ILE A 32 -8.89 10.91 12.61
CA ILE A 32 -9.19 10.30 13.89
C ILE A 32 -7.99 9.52 14.41
N ASP A 33 -7.90 9.30 15.70
CA ASP A 33 -6.80 8.53 16.27
C ASP A 33 -6.90 7.03 15.90
N ILE A 34 -5.74 6.37 15.92
CA ILE A 34 -5.61 4.97 15.46
C ILE A 34 -6.48 4.01 16.28
N GLU A 35 -6.64 4.25 17.57
CA GLU A 35 -7.43 3.41 18.46
C GLU A 35 -8.92 3.44 18.06
N THR A 36 -9.44 4.63 17.78
CA THR A 36 -10.80 4.82 17.27
C THR A 36 -10.98 4.13 15.90
N MET A 37 -10.00 4.27 15.00
CA MET A 37 -10.07 3.60 13.69
C MET A 37 -10.13 2.08 13.83
N ILE A 38 -9.29 1.50 14.69
CA ILE A 38 -9.26 0.06 14.92
C ILE A 38 -10.59 -0.42 15.54
N ASN A 39 -11.10 0.29 16.54
CA ASN A 39 -12.35 -0.06 17.20
C ASN A 39 -13.59 0.09 16.31
N SER A 40 -13.48 0.84 15.22
CA SER A 40 -14.55 1.04 14.23
C SER A 40 -14.61 -0.06 13.18
N LEU A 41 -13.66 -1.00 13.17
CA LEU A 41 -13.66 -2.10 12.20
C LEU A 41 -14.87 -3.02 12.42
N ARG A 42 -15.64 -3.22 11.33
CA ARG A 42 -16.73 -4.20 11.29
C ARG A 42 -16.15 -5.55 10.88
N LEU A 43 -15.91 -6.43 11.86
CA LEU A 43 -15.19 -7.69 11.66
C LEU A 43 -15.80 -8.59 10.58
N GLU A 44 -17.13 -8.69 10.49
CA GLU A 44 -17.79 -9.50 9.46
C GLU A 44 -17.53 -8.97 8.05
N ALA A 45 -17.70 -7.66 7.84
CA ALA A 45 -17.43 -7.00 6.56
C ALA A 45 -15.94 -7.07 6.20
N PHE A 46 -15.07 -6.91 7.19
CA PHE A 46 -13.64 -7.05 7.03
C PHE A 46 -13.23 -8.47 6.63
N ASP A 47 -13.80 -9.50 7.28
CA ASP A 47 -13.48 -10.90 6.94
C ASP A 47 -13.91 -11.24 5.51
N GLN A 48 -15.04 -10.74 5.05
CA GLN A 48 -15.52 -10.90 3.68
C GLN A 48 -14.61 -10.17 2.67
N ALA A 49 -14.28 -8.91 2.93
CA ALA A 49 -13.43 -8.10 2.07
C ALA A 49 -11.98 -8.61 2.02
N GLY A 50 -11.46 -9.09 3.14
CA GLY A 50 -10.10 -9.57 3.29
C GLY A 50 -9.02 -8.48 3.40
N TYR A 51 -9.31 -7.27 2.98
CA TYR A 51 -8.48 -6.07 3.06
C TYR A 51 -9.38 -4.84 3.26
N VAL A 52 -9.01 -3.98 4.17
CA VAL A 52 -9.70 -2.70 4.42
C VAL A 52 -8.67 -1.64 4.74
N SER A 53 -8.67 -0.54 3.99
CA SER A 53 -7.93 0.65 4.39
C SER A 53 -8.53 1.23 5.66
N LEU A 54 -7.69 1.57 6.63
CA LEU A 54 -8.14 2.26 7.84
C LEU A 54 -8.47 3.73 7.57
N ARG A 55 -8.04 4.27 6.43
CA ARG A 55 -8.38 5.60 6.01
C ARG A 55 -9.61 5.57 5.12
N CYS A 56 -10.69 6.17 5.59
CA CYS A 56 -11.98 6.25 4.88
C CYS A 56 -12.11 7.49 3.99
N SER A 57 -11.10 8.35 3.93
CA SER A 57 -11.14 9.60 3.17
C SER A 57 -9.95 9.71 2.21
N TRP A 58 -10.22 10.15 0.99
CA TRP A 58 -9.21 10.47 -0.01
C TRP A 58 -8.57 11.82 0.24
N GLN A 59 -9.28 12.74 0.85
CA GLN A 59 -8.81 14.11 1.14
C GLN A 59 -8.51 14.28 2.63
N PRO A 60 -7.63 15.24 2.99
CA PRO A 60 -6.91 16.18 2.11
C PRO A 60 -5.58 15.66 1.55
N SER A 61 -5.10 14.51 1.95
CA SER A 61 -3.71 14.10 1.76
C SER A 61 -3.49 12.98 0.73
N CYS A 62 -4.53 12.62 -0.04
CA CYS A 62 -4.39 11.67 -1.11
C CYS A 62 -4.49 12.35 -2.45
N PRO A 63 -3.53 12.17 -3.35
CA PRO A 63 -3.73 12.45 -4.76
C PRO A 63 -4.88 11.57 -5.26
N ALA A 64 -5.63 12.04 -6.24
CA ALA A 64 -6.80 11.36 -6.74
C ALA A 64 -6.47 9.97 -7.30
N GLU A 65 -5.47 9.90 -8.15
CA GLU A 65 -5.03 8.65 -8.77
C GLU A 65 -3.62 8.81 -9.33
N LEU A 66 -3.00 7.67 -9.63
CA LEU A 66 -1.74 7.60 -10.35
C LEU A 66 -2.00 6.96 -11.72
N ARG A 67 -1.35 7.48 -12.76
CA ARG A 67 -1.40 6.99 -14.14
C ARG A 67 -0.01 6.64 -14.63
N PRO A 68 0.53 5.50 -14.23
CA PRO A 68 1.94 5.18 -14.43
C PRO A 68 2.34 4.95 -15.90
N ILE A 69 1.36 4.88 -16.83
CA ILE A 69 1.63 4.75 -18.27
C ILE A 69 1.64 6.12 -18.95
N THR A 70 0.69 6.98 -18.64
CA THR A 70 0.49 8.27 -19.34
C THR A 70 1.08 9.45 -18.58
N HIS A 71 1.32 9.31 -17.29
CA HIS A 71 1.86 10.34 -16.39
C HIS A 71 1.05 11.66 -16.39
N ASP A 72 -0.26 11.54 -16.52
CA ASP A 72 -1.21 12.64 -16.61
C ASP A 72 -2.26 12.67 -15.50
N ALA A 73 -1.93 12.11 -14.35
CA ALA A 73 -2.81 12.13 -13.19
C ALA A 73 -3.13 13.56 -12.74
N ILE A 74 -4.39 13.78 -12.39
CA ILE A 74 -4.84 15.07 -11.87
C ILE A 74 -4.33 15.21 -10.43
N VAL A 75 -3.51 16.23 -10.21
CA VAL A 75 -2.93 16.51 -8.90
C VAL A 75 -3.77 17.56 -8.19
N TRP A 76 -4.25 17.22 -7.01
CA TRP A 76 -4.95 18.13 -6.11
C TRP A 76 -4.02 18.53 -4.95
N GLY A 77 -3.74 19.83 -4.83
CA GLY A 77 -2.88 20.35 -3.76
C GLY A 77 -1.38 20.35 -4.11
N GLN A 78 -0.53 20.19 -3.10
CA GLN A 78 0.93 20.14 -3.28
C GLN A 78 1.38 18.79 -3.87
N GLY A 79 1.26 18.67 -5.18
CA GLY A 79 1.52 17.43 -5.90
C GLY A 79 2.97 17.23 -6.35
N GLU A 80 3.93 17.72 -5.60
CA GLU A 80 5.35 17.82 -6.02
C GLU A 80 5.99 16.50 -6.47
N HIS A 81 5.45 15.34 -6.06
CA HIS A 81 6.07 14.04 -6.33
C HIS A 81 5.17 13.03 -7.06
N VAL A 82 4.00 13.44 -7.57
CA VAL A 82 3.08 12.50 -8.25
C VAL A 82 3.72 11.90 -9.48
N LYS A 83 4.23 12.75 -10.37
CA LYS A 83 4.86 12.30 -11.62
C LYS A 83 6.10 11.44 -11.38
N GLU A 84 6.93 11.80 -10.41
CA GLU A 84 8.10 11.02 -10.03
C GLU A 84 7.70 9.64 -9.49
N THR A 85 6.63 9.58 -8.68
CA THR A 85 6.07 8.33 -8.17
C THR A 85 5.50 7.45 -9.30
N GLU A 86 4.80 8.04 -10.28
CA GLU A 86 4.28 7.32 -11.44
C GLU A 86 5.40 6.68 -12.27
N ILE A 87 6.45 7.44 -12.57
CA ILE A 87 7.62 6.94 -13.28
C ILE A 87 8.29 5.82 -12.49
N ALA A 88 8.52 6.04 -11.20
CA ALA A 88 9.14 5.06 -10.32
C ALA A 88 8.31 3.75 -10.22
N ILE A 89 6.98 3.84 -10.19
CA ILE A 89 6.10 2.66 -10.22
C ILE A 89 6.24 1.92 -11.54
N ALA A 90 6.23 2.63 -12.68
CA ALA A 90 6.37 2.00 -14.00
C ALA A 90 7.69 1.24 -14.13
N GLU A 91 8.80 1.85 -13.68
CA GLU A 91 10.13 1.23 -13.70
C GLU A 91 10.24 0.06 -12.72
N ALA A 92 9.63 0.17 -11.55
CA ALA A 92 9.66 -0.88 -10.52
C ALA A 92 8.76 -2.08 -10.86
N TRP A 93 7.71 -1.88 -11.65
CA TRP A 93 6.65 -2.86 -11.88
C TRP A 93 7.13 -4.24 -12.32
N PRO A 94 8.02 -4.39 -13.33
CA PRO A 94 8.52 -5.69 -13.75
C PRO A 94 9.28 -6.43 -12.64
N HIS A 95 9.88 -5.68 -11.72
CA HIS A 95 10.60 -6.24 -10.58
C HIS A 95 9.67 -6.64 -9.44
N LEU A 96 8.67 -5.81 -9.15
CA LEU A 96 7.72 -6.06 -8.05
C LEU A 96 6.68 -7.13 -8.43
N PHE A 97 6.20 -7.11 -9.68
CA PHE A 97 5.11 -7.94 -10.18
C PHE A 97 5.45 -8.60 -11.53
N PRO A 98 6.48 -9.47 -11.58
CA PRO A 98 6.89 -10.11 -12.84
C PRO A 98 5.73 -10.89 -13.47
N GLY A 99 5.52 -10.69 -14.77
CA GLY A 99 4.46 -11.32 -15.52
C GLY A 99 3.06 -10.70 -15.36
N SER A 100 2.96 -9.58 -14.65
CA SER A 100 1.70 -8.81 -14.53
C SER A 100 1.80 -7.53 -15.37
N ASP A 101 0.72 -7.21 -16.08
CA ASP A 101 0.64 -5.96 -16.84
C ASP A 101 0.57 -4.76 -15.87
N LEU A 102 1.22 -3.66 -16.26
CA LEU A 102 1.15 -2.40 -15.53
C LEU A 102 -0.26 -1.80 -15.68
N PRO A 103 -0.98 -1.55 -14.59
CA PRO A 103 -2.31 -0.94 -14.65
C PRO A 103 -2.27 0.48 -15.22
N HIS A 104 -3.31 0.86 -15.96
CA HIS A 104 -3.48 2.24 -16.43
C HIS A 104 -3.69 3.22 -15.29
N THR A 105 -4.39 2.80 -14.26
CA THR A 105 -4.71 3.61 -13.08
C THR A 105 -4.40 2.83 -11.82
N ILE A 106 -3.75 3.50 -10.87
CA ILE A 106 -3.57 3.01 -9.50
C ILE A 106 -4.16 4.05 -8.57
N ALA A 107 -5.17 3.64 -7.80
CA ALA A 107 -5.85 4.52 -6.87
C ALA A 107 -6.10 3.80 -5.54
N SER A 108 -5.53 4.33 -4.47
CA SER A 108 -5.70 3.82 -3.11
C SER A 108 -5.63 4.95 -2.08
N PRO A 109 -6.34 4.84 -0.96
CA PRO A 109 -6.16 5.79 0.15
C PRO A 109 -4.70 5.86 0.57
N CYS A 110 -4.24 7.03 1.02
CA CYS A 110 -2.86 7.22 1.46
C CYS A 110 -2.54 6.44 2.73
N CYS A 111 -1.29 6.55 3.07
CA CYS A 111 -0.77 6.39 4.42
C CYS A 111 -0.52 4.93 4.82
N ALA A 112 -0.73 3.97 3.95
CA ALA A 112 -0.38 2.56 4.13
C ALA A 112 -0.84 2.00 5.51
N GLN A 113 -2.03 2.40 5.96
CA GLN A 113 -2.65 1.89 7.18
C GLN A 113 -3.86 1.04 6.80
N PHE A 114 -3.80 -0.24 7.10
CA PHE A 114 -4.84 -1.19 6.67
C PHE A 114 -4.94 -2.40 7.60
N ALA A 115 -6.12 -3.00 7.59
CA ALA A 115 -6.37 -4.32 8.16
C ALA A 115 -6.42 -5.36 7.04
N VAL A 116 -5.88 -6.55 7.29
CA VAL A 116 -5.79 -7.63 6.30
C VAL A 116 -5.95 -8.99 6.94
N THR A 117 -6.65 -9.91 6.26
CA THR A 117 -6.81 -11.29 6.69
C THR A 117 -5.61 -12.14 6.30
N ARG A 118 -5.38 -13.24 7.04
CA ARG A 118 -4.37 -14.24 6.68
C ARG A 118 -4.54 -14.75 5.25
N ARG A 119 -5.78 -15.04 4.85
CA ARG A 119 -6.12 -15.48 3.48
C ARG A 119 -5.58 -14.51 2.42
N THR A 120 -5.73 -13.23 2.67
CA THR A 120 -5.28 -12.18 1.76
C THR A 120 -3.75 -12.04 1.77
N MET A 121 -3.13 -12.05 2.95
CA MET A 121 -1.65 -12.03 3.05
C MET A 121 -1.01 -13.23 2.32
N MET A 122 -1.64 -14.39 2.35
CA MET A 122 -1.13 -15.60 1.68
C MET A 122 -1.42 -15.67 0.17
N ARG A 123 -2.08 -14.68 -0.43
CA ARG A 123 -2.22 -14.58 -1.90
C ARG A 123 -0.87 -14.34 -2.59
N ARG A 124 0.06 -13.68 -1.91
CA ARG A 124 1.45 -13.54 -2.35
C ARG A 124 2.30 -14.62 -1.69
N SER A 125 3.20 -15.19 -2.45
CA SER A 125 4.18 -16.11 -1.88
C SER A 125 5.18 -15.38 -0.97
N ARG A 126 5.86 -16.10 -0.09
CA ARG A 126 6.97 -15.54 0.69
C ARG A 126 8.06 -14.95 -0.19
N LEU A 127 8.31 -15.57 -1.35
CA LEU A 127 9.30 -15.09 -2.33
C LEU A 127 8.88 -13.77 -2.97
N ASP A 128 7.58 -13.53 -3.16
CA ASP A 128 7.10 -12.24 -3.66
C ASP A 128 7.43 -11.12 -2.66
N TYR A 129 7.17 -11.34 -1.38
CA TYR A 129 7.52 -10.36 -0.34
C TYR A 129 9.03 -10.15 -0.21
N ILE A 130 9.83 -11.21 -0.32
CA ILE A 130 11.29 -11.11 -0.34
C ILE A 130 11.74 -10.24 -1.53
N ARG A 131 11.24 -10.51 -2.73
CA ARG A 131 11.57 -9.73 -3.94
C ARG A 131 11.22 -8.25 -3.78
N MET A 132 10.04 -7.93 -3.23
CA MET A 132 9.64 -6.55 -2.95
C MET A 132 10.55 -5.88 -1.94
N ARG A 133 10.96 -6.59 -0.88
CA ARG A 133 11.90 -6.08 0.10
C ARG A 133 13.29 -5.87 -0.51
N ASP A 134 13.75 -6.80 -1.31
CA ASP A 134 15.06 -6.71 -1.96
C ASP A 134 15.10 -5.54 -2.97
N TRP A 135 14.00 -5.31 -3.70
CA TRP A 135 13.88 -4.11 -4.53
C TRP A 135 14.01 -2.83 -3.68
N LEU A 136 13.28 -2.75 -2.58
CA LEU A 136 13.32 -1.59 -1.68
C LEU A 136 14.69 -1.35 -1.06
N LEU A 137 15.46 -2.42 -0.78
CA LEU A 137 16.82 -2.33 -0.22
C LEU A 137 17.87 -1.93 -1.25
N ASN A 138 17.68 -2.29 -2.52
CA ASN A 138 18.68 -2.13 -3.56
C ASN A 138 18.35 -0.99 -4.56
N THR A 139 17.17 -0.39 -4.47
CA THR A 139 16.82 0.74 -5.33
C THR A 139 17.72 1.94 -5.08
N LYS A 140 18.01 2.69 -6.15
CA LYS A 140 18.76 3.96 -6.07
C LYS A 140 17.84 5.17 -5.84
N LEU A 141 16.54 4.95 -5.79
CA LEU A 141 15.57 6.01 -5.51
C LEU A 141 15.75 6.52 -4.08
N HIS A 142 15.51 7.81 -3.89
CA HIS A 142 15.43 8.36 -2.54
C HIS A 142 14.33 7.67 -1.72
N ASP A 143 14.53 7.54 -0.42
CA ASP A 143 13.59 6.89 0.50
C ASP A 143 12.17 7.44 0.41
N GLU A 144 12.06 8.74 0.16
CA GLU A 144 10.78 9.40 -0.04
C GLU A 144 10.02 8.85 -1.25
N VAL A 145 10.68 8.65 -2.38
CA VAL A 145 10.07 8.13 -3.61
C VAL A 145 9.78 6.64 -3.48
N SER A 146 10.75 5.84 -3.04
CA SER A 146 10.58 4.40 -2.86
C SER A 146 9.53 4.07 -1.79
N GLY A 147 9.45 4.88 -0.73
CA GLY A 147 8.40 4.81 0.27
C GLY A 147 7.02 5.09 -0.29
N ARG A 148 6.88 6.10 -1.16
CA ARG A 148 5.60 6.42 -1.84
C ARG A 148 5.19 5.33 -2.81
N VAL A 149 6.12 4.74 -3.55
CA VAL A 149 5.85 3.58 -4.40
C VAL A 149 5.18 2.47 -3.57
N MET A 150 5.80 2.10 -2.45
CA MET A 150 5.24 1.07 -1.58
C MET A 150 3.91 1.48 -0.95
N GLU A 151 3.79 2.74 -0.52
CA GLU A 151 2.54 3.27 0.05
C GLU A 151 1.36 3.10 -0.92
N LYS A 152 1.55 3.45 -2.19
CA LYS A 152 0.51 3.37 -3.22
C LYS A 152 0.21 1.95 -3.68
N LEU A 153 1.13 1.02 -3.49
CA LEU A 153 1.00 -0.34 -3.97
C LEU A 153 0.48 -1.33 -2.92
N TRP A 154 0.37 -0.97 -1.62
CA TRP A 154 -0.07 -1.92 -0.61
C TRP A 154 -1.44 -2.54 -0.91
N ALA A 155 -2.40 -1.76 -1.38
CA ALA A 155 -3.71 -2.27 -1.78
C ALA A 155 -3.57 -3.32 -2.89
N TYR A 156 -2.83 -3.00 -3.95
CA TYR A 156 -2.56 -3.92 -5.05
C TYR A 156 -1.79 -5.17 -4.60
N ILE A 157 -0.78 -5.01 -3.75
CA ILE A 157 -0.02 -6.13 -3.18
C ILE A 157 -0.96 -7.12 -2.51
N MET A 158 -1.95 -6.64 -1.78
CA MET A 158 -2.88 -7.49 -1.01
C MET A 158 -4.04 -8.02 -1.84
N THR A 159 -4.60 -7.23 -2.75
CA THR A 159 -5.87 -7.55 -3.43
C THR A 159 -5.72 -7.92 -4.91
N ASN A 160 -4.65 -7.53 -5.58
CA ASN A 160 -4.48 -7.46 -7.02
C ASN A 160 -5.42 -6.45 -7.72
N GLU A 161 -6.08 -5.60 -6.96
CA GLU A 161 -6.94 -4.54 -7.49
C GLU A 161 -6.16 -3.22 -7.50
N SER A 162 -6.07 -2.60 -8.66
CA SER A 162 -5.33 -1.35 -8.83
C SER A 162 -6.10 -0.12 -8.37
N VAL A 163 -7.41 -0.24 -8.24
CA VAL A 163 -8.33 0.79 -7.73
C VAL A 163 -9.10 0.22 -6.57
N GLN A 164 -9.13 0.94 -5.44
CA GLN A 164 -9.81 0.57 -4.20
C GLN A 164 -11.07 1.41 -4.00
#